data_358e8e9305decfa59bc4bca3b1b69eea
#
_entry.id   358e8e9305decfa59bc4bca3b1b69eea
#
_cell.length_a   1.000
_cell.length_b   1.000
_cell.length_c   1.000
_cell.angle_alpha   90.00
_cell.angle_beta   90.00
_cell.angle_gamma   90.00
#
_symmetry.space_group_name_H-M   'P 1'
#
loop_
_entity.id
_entity.type
_entity.pdbx_description
1 polymer ?
#
loop_
_entity_poly.entity_id
_entity_poly.type
_entity_poly.pdbx_seq_one_letter_code
_entity_poly.pdbx_strand_id
1 'polypeptide(L)'
;MQIDFMDGRMAPGTQSMTGFTFHLGSDDQGRDLLSAILYGLRISLFVGLGSAALAFVIGTVFGLFAAYVGGRTETLMMRIVDLQLSFPTILCALLILALLGKSLTNVVLAIVIVEWATYARTARSSALTQMRREYVEAARLLQMPHRHIVFRQLLPNCLPPLMVLLTIQVARAITLEATLSFLGLGVPVTEPSLGLLIANGFEFLLSGAVSYTHLRAHETKAN
;
A
#
# COMPACT_ATOMS: atom_id res chain seq x y z
N MET A 1 -22.10 7.39 1.95
CA MET A 1 -22.42 6.27 2.83
C MET A 1 -22.91 6.86 4.13
N GLN A 2 -24.18 6.69 4.47
CA GLN A 2 -24.74 7.27 5.71
C GLN A 2 -24.39 6.34 6.88
N ILE A 3 -24.01 6.91 7.99
CA ILE A 3 -23.79 6.19 9.26
C ILE A 3 -25.10 6.28 10.03
N ASP A 4 -25.70 5.12 10.32
CA ASP A 4 -26.91 5.04 11.15
C ASP A 4 -26.71 3.96 12.23
N PHE A 5 -26.41 4.40 13.43
CA PHE A 5 -26.17 3.50 14.56
C PHE A 5 -27.37 2.64 14.95
N MET A 6 -28.59 3.04 14.54
CA MET A 6 -29.81 2.26 14.77
C MET A 6 -29.85 0.96 13.96
N ASP A 7 -29.22 0.97 12.78
CA ASP A 7 -29.10 -0.19 11.90
C ASP A 7 -27.78 -0.98 12.13
N GLY A 8 -27.12 -0.76 13.27
CA GLY A 8 -25.87 -1.45 13.61
C GLY A 8 -26.07 -2.93 13.83
N ARG A 9 -25.18 -3.77 13.27
CA ARG A 9 -25.12 -5.24 13.46
C ARG A 9 -26.35 -5.99 12.97
N MET A 10 -26.98 -5.54 11.90
CA MET A 10 -28.11 -6.24 11.28
C MET A 10 -27.64 -7.50 10.56
N ALA A 11 -28.43 -8.56 10.66
CA ALA A 11 -28.16 -9.83 9.99
C ALA A 11 -28.30 -9.71 8.45
N PRO A 12 -27.62 -10.55 7.66
CA PRO A 12 -27.83 -10.62 6.22
C PRO A 12 -29.28 -10.81 5.84
N GLY A 13 -29.76 -10.04 4.85
CA GLY A 13 -31.14 -10.08 4.35
C GLY A 13 -32.16 -9.24 5.16
N THR A 14 -31.74 -8.56 6.23
CA THR A 14 -32.63 -7.65 6.99
C THR A 14 -32.83 -6.33 6.28
N GLN A 15 -33.98 -5.68 6.53
CA GLN A 15 -34.27 -4.35 6.00
C GLN A 15 -33.95 -3.28 7.06
N SER A 16 -33.31 -2.20 6.63
CA SER A 16 -33.14 -0.97 7.39
C SER A 16 -34.50 -0.32 7.69
N MET A 17 -34.57 0.55 8.71
CA MET A 17 -35.73 1.40 8.94
C MET A 17 -36.09 2.29 7.75
N THR A 18 -35.15 2.55 6.84
CA THR A 18 -35.36 3.29 5.59
C THR A 18 -35.79 2.43 4.41
N GLY A 19 -36.01 1.11 4.60
CA GLY A 19 -36.44 0.16 3.57
C GLY A 19 -35.32 -0.41 2.70
N PHE A 20 -34.03 -0.09 3.01
CA PHE A 20 -32.87 -0.67 2.32
C PHE A 20 -32.60 -2.08 2.83
N THR A 21 -32.32 -3.03 1.92
CA THR A 21 -32.02 -4.42 2.31
C THR A 21 -30.50 -4.63 2.39
N PHE A 22 -30.00 -5.03 3.56
CA PHE A 22 -28.59 -5.35 3.78
C PHE A 22 -28.28 -6.77 3.28
N HIS A 23 -27.66 -6.90 2.11
CA HIS A 23 -27.37 -8.21 1.52
C HIS A 23 -26.39 -9.04 2.35
N LEU A 24 -25.36 -8.44 2.91
CA LEU A 24 -24.37 -9.10 3.78
C LEU A 24 -24.49 -8.66 5.25
N GLY A 25 -25.55 -7.94 5.61
CA GLY A 25 -25.70 -7.36 6.93
C GLY A 25 -25.06 -5.98 7.03
N SER A 26 -25.07 -5.41 8.24
CA SER A 26 -24.46 -4.10 8.54
C SER A 26 -23.29 -4.25 9.51
N ASP A 27 -22.38 -3.25 9.46
CA ASP A 27 -21.27 -3.13 10.42
C ASP A 27 -21.74 -2.44 11.74
N ASP A 28 -20.80 -2.19 12.68
CA ASP A 28 -21.06 -1.51 13.95
C ASP A 28 -21.61 -0.08 13.81
N GLN A 29 -21.36 0.53 12.66
CA GLN A 29 -21.79 1.91 12.36
C GLN A 29 -23.08 1.95 11.53
N GLY A 30 -23.74 0.79 11.33
CA GLY A 30 -24.94 0.67 10.52
C GLY A 30 -24.72 0.82 9.02
N ARG A 31 -23.47 0.69 8.55
CA ARG A 31 -23.16 0.75 7.12
C ARG A 31 -23.39 -0.60 6.49
N ASP A 32 -23.93 -0.64 5.27
CA ASP A 32 -24.04 -1.86 4.48
C ASP A 32 -22.66 -2.49 4.26
N LEU A 33 -22.47 -3.72 4.70
CA LEU A 33 -21.20 -4.43 4.65
C LEU A 33 -20.71 -4.65 3.23
N LEU A 34 -21.61 -4.95 2.27
CA LEU A 34 -21.25 -5.11 0.87
C LEU A 34 -20.69 -3.80 0.29
N SER A 35 -21.37 -2.68 0.54
CA SER A 35 -20.91 -1.36 0.13
C SER A 35 -19.57 -1.01 0.80
N ALA A 36 -19.39 -1.32 2.09
CA ALA A 36 -18.15 -1.07 2.81
C ALA A 36 -16.97 -1.87 2.22
N ILE A 37 -17.18 -3.12 1.81
CA ILE A 37 -16.16 -3.94 1.13
C ILE A 37 -15.79 -3.33 -0.22
N LEU A 38 -16.77 -2.93 -1.05
CA LEU A 38 -16.50 -2.37 -2.37
C LEU A 38 -15.78 -1.01 -2.28
N TYR A 39 -16.21 -0.13 -1.38
CA TYR A 39 -15.52 1.14 -1.14
C TYR A 39 -14.14 0.93 -0.52
N GLY A 40 -13.99 0.00 0.43
CA GLY A 40 -12.72 -0.36 1.03
C GLY A 40 -11.73 -0.89 -0.02
N LEU A 41 -12.19 -1.76 -0.92
CA LEU A 41 -11.39 -2.27 -2.03
C LEU A 41 -10.90 -1.12 -2.94
N ARG A 42 -11.79 -0.17 -3.28
CA ARG A 42 -11.43 1.00 -4.08
C ARG A 42 -10.34 1.83 -3.40
N ILE A 43 -10.46 2.09 -2.09
CA ILE A 43 -9.46 2.86 -1.33
C ILE A 43 -8.14 2.11 -1.27
N SER A 44 -8.14 0.83 -0.92
CA SER A 44 -6.92 0.02 -0.84
C SER A 44 -6.21 -0.10 -2.19
N LEU A 45 -6.96 -0.24 -3.30
CA LEU A 45 -6.38 -0.22 -4.65
C LEU A 45 -5.80 1.14 -5.02
N PHE A 46 -6.50 2.23 -4.71
CA PHE A 46 -6.02 3.58 -4.99
C PHE A 46 -4.74 3.88 -4.21
N VAL A 47 -4.71 3.56 -2.92
CA VAL A 47 -3.52 3.73 -2.08
C VAL A 47 -2.38 2.84 -2.57
N GLY A 48 -2.64 1.56 -2.81
CA GLY A 48 -1.62 0.61 -3.26
C GLY A 48 -1.00 0.97 -4.60
N LEU A 49 -1.83 1.21 -5.62
CA LEU A 49 -1.37 1.59 -6.96
C LEU A 49 -0.71 2.98 -6.96
N GLY A 50 -1.34 3.95 -6.31
CA GLY A 50 -0.83 5.33 -6.25
C GLY A 50 0.51 5.44 -5.55
N SER A 51 0.64 4.83 -4.37
CA SER A 51 1.91 4.84 -3.63
C SER A 51 3.01 4.06 -4.35
N ALA A 52 2.70 2.88 -4.91
CA ALA A 52 3.66 2.09 -5.67
C ALA A 52 4.15 2.84 -6.92
N ALA A 53 3.26 3.52 -7.65
CA ALA A 53 3.62 4.32 -8.81
C ALA A 53 4.51 5.51 -8.46
N LEU A 54 4.19 6.23 -7.38
CA LEU A 54 5.02 7.34 -6.89
C LEU A 54 6.39 6.86 -6.42
N ALA A 55 6.44 5.79 -5.63
CA ALA A 55 7.68 5.18 -5.17
C ALA A 55 8.54 4.67 -6.34
N PHE A 56 7.89 4.08 -7.36
CA PHE A 56 8.53 3.64 -8.60
C PHE A 56 9.22 4.80 -9.32
N VAL A 57 8.52 5.92 -9.53
CA VAL A 57 9.10 7.09 -10.22
C VAL A 57 10.27 7.65 -9.43
N ILE A 58 10.08 7.91 -8.13
CA ILE A 58 11.12 8.48 -7.26
C ILE A 58 12.34 7.57 -7.19
N GLY A 59 12.13 6.29 -6.90
CA GLY A 59 13.21 5.32 -6.78
C GLY A 59 13.95 5.09 -8.09
N THR A 60 13.21 4.98 -9.21
CA THR A 60 13.82 4.80 -10.52
C THR A 60 14.69 5.98 -10.91
N VAL A 61 14.20 7.21 -10.76
CA VAL A 61 14.98 8.42 -11.06
C VAL A 61 16.22 8.49 -10.18
N PHE A 62 16.06 8.25 -8.87
CA PHE A 62 17.16 8.28 -7.92
C PHE A 62 18.23 7.21 -8.24
N GLY A 63 17.82 5.97 -8.51
CA GLY A 63 18.73 4.87 -8.83
C GLY A 63 19.46 5.04 -10.15
N LEU A 64 18.75 5.48 -11.21
CA LEU A 64 19.34 5.79 -12.51
C LEU A 64 20.35 6.93 -12.41
N PHE A 65 20.00 8.01 -11.71
CA PHE A 65 20.89 9.14 -11.51
C PHE A 65 22.16 8.72 -10.75
N ALA A 66 22.02 7.95 -9.68
CA ALA A 66 23.15 7.44 -8.92
C ALA A 66 24.11 6.62 -9.79
N ALA A 67 23.56 5.66 -10.56
CA ALA A 67 24.35 4.82 -11.46
C ALA A 67 25.05 5.64 -12.57
N TYR A 68 24.34 6.62 -13.14
CA TYR A 68 24.84 7.39 -14.28
C TYR A 68 25.99 8.36 -13.90
N VAL A 69 25.87 9.01 -12.72
CA VAL A 69 26.90 9.92 -12.20
C VAL A 69 28.11 9.12 -11.68
N GLY A 70 27.86 8.02 -10.99
CA GLY A 70 28.91 7.14 -10.48
C GLY A 70 29.76 7.75 -9.34
N GLY A 71 30.87 7.09 -9.03
CA GLY A 71 31.87 7.55 -8.10
C GLY A 71 31.38 7.78 -6.67
N ARG A 72 31.84 8.88 -6.05
CA ARG A 72 31.47 9.22 -4.66
C ARG A 72 30.01 9.58 -4.50
N THR A 73 29.38 10.19 -5.50
CA THR A 73 27.96 10.54 -5.51
C THR A 73 27.10 9.28 -5.45
N GLU A 74 27.39 8.30 -6.29
CA GLU A 74 26.72 6.99 -6.26
C GLU A 74 26.86 6.35 -4.87
N THR A 75 28.07 6.33 -4.31
CA THR A 75 28.33 5.75 -3.00
C THR A 75 27.49 6.42 -1.92
N LEU A 76 27.43 7.76 -1.90
CA LEU A 76 26.65 8.51 -0.91
C LEU A 76 25.15 8.24 -1.06
N MET A 77 24.64 8.29 -2.29
CA MET A 77 23.22 8.02 -2.57
C MET A 77 22.82 6.61 -2.15
N MET A 78 23.66 5.61 -2.43
CA MET A 78 23.38 4.23 -2.02
C MET A 78 23.47 4.04 -0.49
N ARG A 79 24.29 4.81 0.22
CA ARG A 79 24.27 4.81 1.70
C ARG A 79 22.92 5.24 2.26
N ILE A 80 22.28 6.23 1.64
CA ILE A 80 20.90 6.64 2.05
C ILE A 80 19.92 5.49 1.81
N VAL A 81 19.99 4.85 0.64
CA VAL A 81 19.16 3.68 0.31
C VAL A 81 19.41 2.53 1.29
N ASP A 82 20.67 2.25 1.61
CA ASP A 82 21.05 1.18 2.54
C ASP A 82 20.55 1.45 3.96
N LEU A 83 20.66 2.70 4.43
CA LEU A 83 20.09 3.11 5.72
C LEU A 83 18.58 2.90 5.74
N GLN A 84 17.86 3.35 4.71
CA GLN A 84 16.42 3.16 4.63
C GLN A 84 16.03 1.68 4.67
N LEU A 85 16.75 0.81 3.95
CA LEU A 85 16.45 -0.61 3.86
C LEU A 85 16.95 -1.41 5.09
N SER A 86 17.70 -0.79 5.99
CA SER A 86 18.15 -1.41 7.25
C SER A 86 17.05 -1.44 8.32
N PHE A 87 16.04 -0.59 8.18
CA PHE A 87 14.92 -0.53 9.11
C PHE A 87 13.75 -1.39 8.64
N PRO A 88 13.03 -2.08 9.55
CA PRO A 88 11.81 -2.80 9.21
C PRO A 88 10.76 -1.84 8.65
N THR A 89 10.29 -2.11 7.42
CA THR A 89 9.36 -1.26 6.66
C THR A 89 8.12 -0.86 7.47
N ILE A 90 7.51 -1.83 8.16
CA ILE A 90 6.31 -1.58 8.96
C ILE A 90 6.56 -0.62 10.13
N LEU A 91 7.70 -0.73 10.80
CA LEU A 91 8.04 0.14 11.92
C LEU A 91 8.26 1.58 11.46
N CYS A 92 8.93 1.77 10.32
CA CYS A 92 9.09 3.09 9.72
C CYS A 92 7.74 3.70 9.33
N ALA A 93 6.85 2.93 8.69
CA ALA A 93 5.53 3.40 8.30
C ALA A 93 4.68 3.79 9.53
N LEU A 94 4.69 2.96 10.59
CA LEU A 94 4.00 3.27 11.85
C LEU A 94 4.54 4.54 12.51
N LEU A 95 5.87 4.71 12.55
CA LEU A 95 6.49 5.92 13.10
C LEU A 95 6.08 7.17 12.33
N ILE A 96 6.10 7.12 10.99
CA ILE A 96 5.69 8.23 10.13
C ILE A 96 4.24 8.61 10.40
N LEU A 97 3.33 7.64 10.48
CA LEU A 97 1.91 7.89 10.74
C LEU A 97 1.64 8.34 12.17
N ALA A 98 2.42 7.88 13.14
CA ALA A 98 2.34 8.37 14.52
C ALA A 98 2.69 9.87 14.63
N LEU A 99 3.62 10.34 13.79
CA LEU A 99 4.05 11.75 13.74
C LEU A 99 3.12 12.64 12.89
N LEU A 100 2.68 12.15 11.71
CA LEU A 100 1.88 12.92 10.75
C LEU A 100 0.37 12.84 11.02
N GLY A 101 -0.06 11.86 11.80
CA GLY A 101 -1.50 11.60 12.04
C GLY A 101 -2.16 10.77 10.95
N LYS A 102 -3.44 10.41 11.22
CA LYS A 102 -4.25 9.52 10.38
C LYS A 102 -4.89 10.28 9.23
N SER A 103 -4.48 10.06 8.02
CA SER A 103 -5.15 10.53 6.79
C SER A 103 -4.75 9.66 5.61
N LEU A 104 -5.59 9.60 4.58
CA LEU A 104 -5.31 8.86 3.34
C LEU A 104 -3.98 9.32 2.71
N THR A 105 -3.77 10.64 2.66
CA THR A 105 -2.54 11.24 2.11
C THR A 105 -1.31 10.83 2.92
N ASN A 106 -1.39 10.82 4.24
CA ASN A 106 -0.27 10.44 5.10
C ASN A 106 0.07 8.95 4.96
N VAL A 107 -0.93 8.08 4.76
CA VAL A 107 -0.73 6.65 4.45
C VAL A 107 0.02 6.49 3.13
N VAL A 108 -0.41 7.17 2.07
CA VAL A 108 0.29 7.16 0.78
C VAL A 108 1.73 7.65 0.94
N LEU A 109 1.95 8.77 1.62
CA LEU A 109 3.30 9.31 1.87
C LEU A 109 4.16 8.33 2.67
N ALA A 110 3.63 7.72 3.73
CA ALA A 110 4.36 6.74 4.51
C ALA A 110 4.81 5.56 3.66
N ILE A 111 3.92 5.00 2.83
CA ILE A 111 4.23 3.88 1.93
C ILE A 111 5.29 4.30 0.89
N VAL A 112 5.15 5.48 0.29
CA VAL A 112 6.15 6.00 -0.68
C VAL A 112 7.52 6.14 -0.03
N ILE A 113 7.61 6.73 1.17
CA ILE A 113 8.86 6.93 1.90
C ILE A 113 9.56 5.61 2.25
N VAL A 114 8.83 4.54 2.49
CA VAL A 114 9.44 3.25 2.86
C VAL A 114 9.74 2.36 1.66
N GLU A 115 9.04 2.49 0.53
CA GLU A 115 9.14 1.60 -0.63
C GLU A 115 10.11 2.09 -1.74
N TRP A 116 10.34 3.39 -1.88
CA TRP A 116 11.15 3.97 -2.97
C TRP A 116 12.57 3.40 -3.03
N ALA A 117 13.17 3.07 -1.88
CA ALA A 117 14.54 2.59 -1.76
C ALA A 117 14.77 1.25 -2.48
N THR A 118 13.77 0.39 -2.48
CA THR A 118 13.80 -0.89 -3.21
C THR A 118 13.88 -0.67 -4.72
N TYR A 119 13.10 0.28 -5.25
CA TYR A 119 13.16 0.66 -6.66
C TYR A 119 14.50 1.31 -7.00
N ALA A 120 15.02 2.19 -6.14
CA ALA A 120 16.30 2.86 -6.35
C ALA A 120 17.46 1.87 -6.47
N ARG A 121 17.49 0.85 -5.60
CA ARG A 121 18.50 -0.21 -5.64
C ARG A 121 18.40 -1.03 -6.92
N THR A 122 17.20 -1.41 -7.32
CA THR A 122 16.96 -2.22 -8.53
C THR A 122 17.27 -1.41 -9.80
N ALA A 123 16.85 -0.14 -9.86
CA ALA A 123 17.13 0.75 -10.97
C ALA A 123 18.65 0.96 -11.16
N ARG A 124 19.36 1.21 -10.05
CA ARG A 124 20.82 1.31 -10.09
C ARG A 124 21.48 0.03 -10.62
N SER A 125 21.11 -1.14 -10.09
CA SER A 125 21.68 -2.43 -10.52
C SER A 125 21.44 -2.68 -12.00
N SER A 126 20.21 -2.45 -12.48
CA SER A 126 19.86 -2.56 -13.89
C SER A 126 20.65 -1.57 -14.74
N ALA A 127 20.74 -0.30 -14.31
CA ALA A 127 21.47 0.73 -15.04
C ALA A 127 22.97 0.41 -15.18
N LEU A 128 23.62 -0.05 -14.12
CA LEU A 128 25.04 -0.47 -14.17
C LEU A 128 25.27 -1.61 -15.16
N THR A 129 24.33 -2.54 -15.26
CA THR A 129 24.38 -3.63 -16.25
C THR A 129 24.23 -3.10 -17.66
N GLN A 130 23.27 -2.20 -17.89
CA GLN A 130 23.03 -1.60 -19.21
C GLN A 130 24.15 -0.65 -19.66
N MET A 131 24.77 0.06 -18.73
CA MET A 131 25.89 0.98 -19.05
C MET A 131 27.14 0.29 -19.57
N ARG A 132 27.25 -1.02 -19.37
CA ARG A 132 28.35 -1.87 -19.91
C ARG A 132 28.04 -2.45 -21.29
N ARG A 133 26.87 -2.15 -21.87
CA ARG A 133 26.47 -2.64 -23.18
C ARG A 133 27.04 -1.78 -24.30
N GLU A 134 27.36 -2.42 -25.42
CA GLU A 134 27.96 -1.82 -26.60
C GLU A 134 27.20 -0.62 -27.16
N TYR A 135 25.85 -0.64 -27.07
CA TYR A 135 25.03 0.47 -27.57
C TYR A 135 25.21 1.76 -26.75
N VAL A 136 25.50 1.64 -25.43
CA VAL A 136 25.79 2.82 -24.58
C VAL A 136 27.20 3.34 -24.87
N GLU A 137 28.14 2.44 -25.11
CA GLU A 137 29.50 2.81 -25.46
C GLU A 137 29.54 3.51 -26.83
N ALA A 138 28.84 2.96 -27.82
CA ALA A 138 28.68 3.58 -29.14
C ALA A 138 28.05 4.99 -29.04
N ALA A 139 27.02 5.16 -28.21
CA ALA A 139 26.39 6.46 -27.98
C ALA A 139 27.34 7.48 -27.35
N ARG A 140 28.22 7.04 -26.45
CA ARG A 140 29.26 7.91 -25.86
C ARG A 140 30.31 8.29 -26.88
N LEU A 141 30.76 7.36 -27.71
CA LEU A 141 31.73 7.63 -28.80
C LEU A 141 31.17 8.63 -29.82
N LEU A 142 29.87 8.55 -30.12
CA LEU A 142 29.15 9.49 -30.96
C LEU A 142 28.86 10.83 -30.27
N GLN A 143 29.37 11.05 -29.05
CA GLN A 143 29.17 12.26 -28.27
C GLN A 143 27.71 12.67 -28.09
N MET A 144 26.79 11.69 -27.99
CA MET A 144 25.38 11.98 -27.78
C MET A 144 25.18 12.69 -26.43
N PRO A 145 24.20 13.65 -26.35
CA PRO A 145 23.94 14.36 -25.11
C PRO A 145 23.50 13.40 -24.01
N HIS A 146 23.94 13.62 -22.77
CA HIS A 146 23.68 12.77 -21.61
C HIS A 146 22.18 12.46 -21.41
N ARG A 147 21.30 13.46 -21.59
CA ARG A 147 19.86 13.26 -21.53
C ARG A 147 19.34 12.23 -22.55
N HIS A 148 19.93 12.20 -23.75
CA HIS A 148 19.55 11.23 -24.78
C HIS A 148 19.94 9.83 -24.37
N ILE A 149 21.15 9.64 -23.85
CA ILE A 149 21.66 8.35 -23.36
C ILE A 149 20.76 7.86 -22.21
N VAL A 150 20.47 8.72 -21.22
CA VAL A 150 19.67 8.33 -20.05
C VAL A 150 18.23 8.00 -20.43
N PHE A 151 17.52 8.91 -21.11
CA PHE A 151 16.07 8.76 -21.32
C PHE A 151 15.68 7.91 -22.52
N ARG A 152 16.51 7.84 -23.59
CA ARG A 152 16.20 7.06 -24.80
C ARG A 152 16.89 5.71 -24.88
N GLN A 153 17.97 5.53 -24.15
CA GLN A 153 18.73 4.29 -24.23
C GLN A 153 18.73 3.54 -22.90
N LEU A 154 19.08 4.22 -21.80
CA LEU A 154 19.25 3.55 -20.50
C LEU A 154 17.90 3.23 -19.85
N LEU A 155 17.04 4.23 -19.68
CA LEU A 155 15.75 4.08 -19.00
C LEU A 155 14.87 2.99 -19.64
N PRO A 156 14.61 2.97 -20.96
CA PRO A 156 13.75 1.94 -21.55
C PRO A 156 14.27 0.53 -21.35
N ASN A 157 15.59 0.35 -21.39
CA ASN A 157 16.23 -0.95 -21.19
C ASN A 157 16.30 -1.38 -19.71
N CYS A 158 16.13 -0.44 -18.78
CA CYS A 158 15.99 -0.73 -17.34
C CYS A 158 14.54 -1.01 -16.91
N LEU A 159 13.54 -0.66 -17.74
CA LEU A 159 12.13 -0.84 -17.38
C LEU A 159 11.70 -2.30 -17.16
N PRO A 160 12.10 -3.30 -17.95
CA PRO A 160 11.60 -4.67 -17.79
C PRO A 160 11.73 -5.22 -16.36
N PRO A 161 12.90 -5.24 -15.70
CA PRO A 161 13.01 -5.69 -14.32
C PRO A 161 12.29 -4.80 -13.32
N LEU A 162 12.18 -3.50 -13.60
CA LEU A 162 11.46 -2.54 -12.76
C LEU A 162 9.94 -2.74 -12.83
N MET A 163 9.39 -3.11 -13.98
CA MET A 163 7.97 -3.42 -14.15
C MET A 163 7.59 -4.70 -13.41
N VAL A 164 8.43 -5.73 -13.43
CA VAL A 164 8.22 -6.93 -12.62
C VAL A 164 8.24 -6.58 -11.13
N LEU A 165 9.20 -5.75 -10.69
CA LEU A 165 9.24 -5.28 -9.31
C LEU A 165 7.98 -4.47 -8.96
N LEU A 166 7.47 -3.62 -9.86
CA LEU A 166 6.27 -2.81 -9.65
C LEU A 166 5.06 -3.69 -9.29
N THR A 167 4.85 -4.79 -10.01
CA THR A 167 3.71 -5.70 -9.72
C THR A 167 3.78 -6.30 -8.30
N ILE A 168 4.97 -6.68 -7.87
CA ILE A 168 5.21 -7.21 -6.52
C ILE A 168 4.98 -6.12 -5.46
N GLN A 169 5.49 -4.91 -5.72
CA GLN A 169 5.39 -3.80 -4.77
C GLN A 169 3.97 -3.24 -4.65
N VAL A 170 3.13 -3.31 -5.69
CA VAL A 170 1.70 -2.99 -5.58
C VAL A 170 1.03 -3.91 -4.56
N ALA A 171 1.27 -5.22 -4.63
CA ALA A 171 0.71 -6.17 -3.67
C ALA A 171 1.21 -5.89 -2.24
N ARG A 172 2.51 -5.57 -2.10
CA ARG A 172 3.10 -5.17 -0.80
C ARG A 172 2.48 -3.88 -0.25
N ALA A 173 2.29 -2.86 -1.08
CA ALA A 173 1.70 -1.59 -0.69
C ALA A 173 0.25 -1.76 -0.19
N ILE A 174 -0.56 -2.59 -0.87
CA ILE A 174 -1.92 -2.93 -0.44
C ILE A 174 -1.89 -3.67 0.91
N THR A 175 -0.99 -4.65 1.06
CA THR A 175 -0.84 -5.39 2.32
C THR A 175 -0.38 -4.49 3.46
N LEU A 176 0.55 -3.57 3.20
CA LEU A 176 1.05 -2.63 4.18
C LEU A 176 -0.07 -1.65 4.60
N GLU A 177 -0.83 -1.08 3.66
CA GLU A 177 -2.02 -0.26 3.95
C GLU A 177 -3.00 -1.00 4.85
N ALA A 178 -3.37 -2.24 4.47
CA ALA A 178 -4.31 -3.05 5.23
C ALA A 178 -3.79 -3.32 6.65
N THR A 179 -2.48 -3.58 6.81
CA THR A 179 -1.86 -3.80 8.12
C THR A 179 -1.86 -2.53 8.97
N LEU A 180 -1.54 -1.37 8.38
CA LEU A 180 -1.56 -0.08 9.08
C LEU A 180 -2.98 0.30 9.52
N SER A 181 -3.97 0.05 8.67
CA SER A 181 -5.39 0.26 8.95
C SER A 181 -5.90 -0.70 10.02
N PHE A 182 -5.50 -1.98 9.98
CA PHE A 182 -5.78 -2.98 11.01
C PHE A 182 -5.24 -2.55 12.39
N LEU A 183 -4.03 -2.00 12.44
CA LEU A 183 -3.41 -1.49 13.68
C LEU A 183 -3.99 -0.14 14.13
N GLY A 184 -5.01 0.37 13.44
CA GLY A 184 -5.71 1.61 13.79
C GLY A 184 -4.93 2.89 13.46
N LEU A 185 -3.81 2.82 12.73
CA LEU A 185 -3.02 3.97 12.30
C LEU A 185 -3.15 4.29 10.81
N GLY A 186 -3.99 3.53 10.07
CA GLY A 186 -4.23 3.71 8.65
C GLY A 186 -5.19 4.85 8.32
N VAL A 187 -6.15 4.54 7.48
CA VAL A 187 -7.20 5.49 7.04
C VAL A 187 -8.12 5.86 8.20
N PRO A 188 -8.68 7.09 8.25
CA PRO A 188 -9.66 7.47 9.26
C PRO A 188 -10.87 6.53 9.31
N VAL A 189 -11.45 6.32 10.49
CA VAL A 189 -12.58 5.38 10.73
C VAL A 189 -13.81 5.72 9.90
N THR A 190 -13.92 6.97 9.45
CA THR A 190 -15.00 7.46 8.58
C THR A 190 -14.91 6.94 7.15
N GLU A 191 -13.73 6.50 6.73
CA GLU A 191 -13.49 5.94 5.38
C GLU A 191 -13.29 4.43 5.51
N PRO A 192 -14.11 3.61 4.83
CA PRO A 192 -13.96 2.17 4.87
C PRO A 192 -12.65 1.78 4.16
N SER A 193 -11.82 0.97 4.81
CA SER A 193 -10.70 0.26 4.19
C SER A 193 -10.81 -1.23 4.48
N LEU A 194 -10.19 -2.06 3.64
CA LEU A 194 -10.20 -3.52 3.87
C LEU A 194 -9.53 -3.87 5.20
N GLY A 195 -8.45 -3.18 5.57
CA GLY A 195 -7.76 -3.40 6.84
C GLY A 195 -8.62 -3.07 8.06
N LEU A 196 -9.38 -1.98 8.00
CA LEU A 196 -10.33 -1.60 9.07
C LEU A 196 -11.46 -2.61 9.19
N LEU A 197 -12.01 -3.10 8.07
CA LEU A 197 -13.05 -4.13 8.08
C LEU A 197 -12.55 -5.44 8.69
N ILE A 198 -11.29 -5.82 8.40
CA ILE A 198 -10.65 -7.00 9.03
C ILE A 198 -10.47 -6.76 10.54
N ALA A 199 -10.04 -5.58 10.96
CA ALA A 199 -9.88 -5.24 12.38
C ALA A 199 -11.20 -5.36 13.14
N ASN A 200 -12.26 -4.75 12.61
CA ASN A 200 -13.59 -4.84 13.19
C ASN A 200 -14.08 -6.29 13.26
N GLY A 201 -13.93 -7.07 12.16
CA GLY A 201 -14.30 -8.48 12.15
C GLY A 201 -13.50 -9.31 13.17
N PHE A 202 -12.23 -9.00 13.39
CA PHE A 202 -11.39 -9.68 14.36
C PHE A 202 -11.81 -9.37 15.82
N GLU A 203 -12.18 -8.14 16.12
CA GLU A 203 -12.75 -7.77 17.43
C GLU A 203 -14.05 -8.53 17.72
N PHE A 204 -14.88 -8.77 16.71
CA PHE A 204 -16.09 -9.60 16.85
C PHE A 204 -15.77 -11.05 17.20
N LEU A 205 -14.77 -11.64 16.57
CA LEU A 205 -14.35 -13.00 16.89
C LEU A 205 -13.86 -13.12 18.33
N LEU A 206 -13.16 -12.11 18.85
CA LEU A 206 -12.62 -12.09 20.21
C LEU A 206 -13.67 -11.73 21.26
N SER A 207 -14.65 -10.85 20.95
CA SER A 207 -15.66 -10.38 21.88
C SER A 207 -16.76 -11.40 22.18
N GLY A 208 -16.66 -12.61 21.64
CA GLY A 208 -17.52 -13.73 22.02
C GLY A 208 -18.95 -13.63 21.47
N ALA A 209 -19.17 -12.99 20.32
CA ALA A 209 -20.42 -13.16 19.56
C ALA A 209 -20.70 -14.66 19.29
N VAL A 210 -19.66 -15.50 19.33
CA VAL A 210 -19.77 -16.96 19.34
C VAL A 210 -20.38 -17.48 20.67
N SER A 211 -20.18 -16.78 21.81
CA SER A 211 -20.80 -17.13 23.09
C SER A 211 -22.32 -16.97 23.10
N TYR A 212 -22.86 -15.96 22.38
CA TYR A 212 -24.31 -15.76 22.30
C TYR A 212 -25.05 -16.85 21.55
N THR A 213 -24.43 -17.44 20.53
CA THR A 213 -25.03 -18.58 19.81
C THR A 213 -25.04 -19.86 20.68
N HIS A 214 -24.01 -20.07 21.51
CA HIS A 214 -23.95 -21.21 22.42
C HIS A 214 -24.85 -21.02 23.66
N LEU A 215 -24.97 -19.81 24.22
CA LEU A 215 -25.89 -19.55 25.33
C LEU A 215 -27.34 -19.68 24.90
N ARG A 216 -27.73 -19.18 23.72
CA ARG A 216 -29.08 -19.34 23.17
C ARG A 216 -29.42 -20.80 22.86
N ALA A 217 -28.44 -21.61 22.46
CA ALA A 217 -28.62 -23.04 22.23
C ALA A 217 -28.82 -23.82 23.54
N HIS A 218 -28.34 -23.31 24.68
CA HIS A 218 -28.60 -23.91 26.00
C HIS A 218 -29.94 -23.49 26.59
N GLU A 219 -30.40 -22.25 26.38
CA GLU A 219 -31.71 -21.79 26.85
C GLU A 219 -32.89 -22.43 26.11
N THR A 220 -32.75 -22.79 24.84
CA THR A 220 -33.78 -23.50 24.09
C THR A 220 -33.88 -25.00 24.42
N LYS A 221 -32.95 -25.58 25.19
CA LYS A 221 -33.02 -26.96 25.68
C LYS A 221 -33.54 -27.09 27.13
N ALA A 222 -33.84 -25.97 27.77
CA ALA A 222 -34.30 -25.93 29.17
C ALA A 222 -35.81 -25.62 29.32
N ASN A 223 -36.61 -25.60 28.22
CA ASN A 223 -38.09 -25.52 28.24
C ASN A 223 -38.68 -26.71 27.51
#